data_43deed222d8a8f6609454a6d8a655c50
#
_entry.id   43deed222d8a8f6609454a6d8a655c50
#
_cell.length_a   1.000
_cell.length_b   1.000
_cell.length_c   1.000
_cell.angle_alpha   90.00
_cell.angle_beta   90.00
_cell.angle_gamma   90.00
#
_symmetry.space_group_name_H-M   'P 1'
#
loop_
_entity.id
_entity.type
_entity.pdbx_description
1 polymer ?
#
loop_
_entity_poly.entity_id
_entity_poly.type
_entity_poly.pdbx_seq_one_letter_code
_entity_poly.pdbx_strand_id
1 'polypeptide(L)'
;MQSQVNELKRLFGDDVIIEQDPNPFSSADDIVQRFKTSGADELVVVAPLSVIAELVKRGIKPLWAEMKQVDVNEAETEAAGRYYKFVRFRRIVGVEIKFEELGGEASC
;
A
#
# COMPACT_ATOMS: atom_id res chain seq x y z
N MET A 1 -8.51 -10.83 0.81
CA MET A 1 -9.62 -10.50 -0.13
C MET A 1 -9.39 -11.18 -1.46
N GLN A 2 -10.36 -11.97 -1.91
CA GLN A 2 -10.16 -12.82 -3.09
C GLN A 2 -9.92 -12.03 -4.39
N SER A 3 -10.54 -10.87 -4.54
CA SER A 3 -10.32 -10.01 -5.70
C SER A 3 -8.87 -9.55 -5.82
N GLN A 4 -8.21 -9.27 -4.70
CA GLN A 4 -6.78 -8.90 -4.70
C GLN A 4 -5.91 -10.11 -5.08
N VAL A 5 -6.22 -11.30 -4.59
CA VAL A 5 -5.50 -12.52 -4.95
C VAL A 5 -5.64 -12.79 -6.46
N ASN A 6 -6.84 -12.66 -7.00
CA ASN A 6 -7.09 -12.85 -8.42
C ASN A 6 -6.30 -11.86 -9.28
N GLU A 7 -6.23 -10.60 -8.85
CA GLU A 7 -5.48 -9.57 -9.56
C GLU A 7 -3.97 -9.81 -9.52
N LEU A 8 -3.45 -10.26 -8.40
CA LEU A 8 -2.02 -10.62 -8.30
C LEU A 8 -1.68 -11.76 -9.25
N LYS A 9 -2.57 -12.76 -9.36
CA LYS A 9 -2.39 -13.85 -10.31
C LYS A 9 -2.44 -13.38 -11.76
N ARG A 10 -3.32 -12.42 -12.06
CA ARG A 10 -3.41 -11.84 -13.40
C ARG A 10 -2.14 -11.08 -13.77
N LEU A 11 -1.58 -10.32 -12.82
CA LEU A 11 -0.40 -9.48 -13.05
C LEU A 11 0.89 -10.28 -13.10
N PHE A 12 1.04 -11.30 -12.26
CA PHE A 12 2.30 -12.00 -12.04
C PHE A 12 2.28 -13.49 -12.41
N GLY A 13 1.13 -14.00 -12.90
CA GLY A 13 0.96 -15.39 -13.30
C GLY A 13 0.23 -16.23 -12.27
N ASP A 14 -0.41 -17.30 -12.72
CA ASP A 14 -1.20 -18.17 -11.86
C ASP A 14 -0.37 -18.93 -10.82
N ASP A 15 0.93 -19.06 -11.06
CA ASP A 15 1.87 -19.73 -10.17
C ASP A 15 2.51 -18.80 -9.13
N VAL A 16 2.06 -17.55 -9.07
CA VAL A 16 2.58 -16.60 -8.06
C VAL A 16 2.33 -17.12 -6.65
N ILE A 17 3.35 -17.03 -5.81
CA ILE A 17 3.25 -17.41 -4.40
C ILE A 17 2.95 -16.15 -3.59
N ILE A 18 1.84 -16.17 -2.86
CA ILE A 18 1.39 -15.05 -2.05
C ILE A 18 1.57 -15.39 -0.57
N GLU A 19 2.44 -14.64 0.10
CA GLU A 19 2.64 -14.75 1.54
C GLU A 19 1.95 -13.58 2.23
N GLN A 20 1.20 -13.87 3.29
CA GLN A 20 0.55 -12.85 4.09
C GLN A 20 1.20 -12.79 5.46
N ASP A 21 1.55 -11.59 5.91
CA ASP A 21 2.06 -11.35 7.24
C ASP A 21 1.06 -10.50 8.03
N PRO A 22 0.27 -11.09 8.92
CA PRO A 22 -0.74 -10.37 9.68
C PRO A 22 -0.15 -9.62 10.88
N ASN A 23 1.12 -9.79 11.17
CA ASN A 23 1.75 -9.16 12.33
C ASN A 23 1.91 -7.66 12.13
N PRO A 24 1.57 -6.84 13.14
CA PRO A 24 1.81 -5.41 13.04
C PRO A 24 3.30 -5.11 12.85
N PHE A 25 3.58 -4.05 12.10
CA PHE A 25 4.96 -3.57 11.96
C PHE A 25 5.17 -2.36 12.87
N SER A 26 6.40 -2.19 13.35
CA SER A 26 6.77 -1.09 14.24
C SER A 26 7.30 0.13 13.48
N SER A 27 7.83 -0.08 12.27
CA SER A 27 8.49 0.98 11.51
C SER A 27 8.70 0.53 10.06
N ALA A 28 9.17 1.45 9.22
CA ALA A 28 9.60 1.12 7.87
C ALA A 28 10.77 0.14 7.88
N ASP A 29 11.69 0.25 8.83
CA ASP A 29 12.80 -0.71 8.99
C ASP A 29 12.30 -2.13 9.17
N ASP A 30 11.29 -2.31 10.00
CA ASP A 30 10.69 -3.62 10.25
C ASP A 30 10.13 -4.22 8.96
N ILE A 31 9.40 -3.42 8.18
CA ILE A 31 8.87 -3.86 6.89
C ILE A 31 10.00 -4.25 5.94
N VAL A 32 11.04 -3.45 5.85
CA VAL A 32 12.21 -3.74 4.99
C VAL A 32 12.86 -5.07 5.38
N GLN A 33 13.06 -5.30 6.68
CA GLN A 33 13.68 -6.53 7.15
C GLN A 33 12.82 -7.76 6.83
N ARG A 34 11.52 -7.68 7.06
CA ARG A 34 10.60 -8.78 6.74
C ARG A 34 10.56 -9.06 5.24
N PHE A 35 10.54 -8.01 4.43
CA PHE A 35 10.55 -8.14 2.98
C PHE A 35 11.82 -8.83 2.46
N LYS A 36 12.99 -8.40 2.95
CA LYS A 36 14.27 -9.02 2.59
C LYS A 36 14.35 -10.47 3.05
N THR A 37 13.91 -10.75 4.26
CA THR A 37 13.95 -12.10 4.83
C THR A 37 13.03 -13.05 4.08
N SER A 38 11.88 -12.56 3.60
CA SER A 38 10.93 -13.39 2.87
C SER A 38 11.43 -13.81 1.49
N GLY A 39 12.37 -13.05 0.91
CA GLY A 39 12.83 -13.27 -0.46
C GLY A 39 11.80 -12.96 -1.53
N ALA A 40 10.73 -12.27 -1.17
CA ALA A 40 9.68 -11.90 -2.12
C ALA A 40 10.16 -10.87 -3.14
N ASP A 41 9.60 -10.90 -4.33
CA ASP A 41 9.93 -9.96 -5.41
C ASP A 41 9.13 -8.67 -5.31
N GLU A 42 7.93 -8.74 -4.77
CA GLU A 42 6.99 -7.62 -4.68
C GLU A 42 6.42 -7.49 -3.27
N LEU A 43 6.12 -6.26 -2.88
CA LEU A 43 5.55 -5.94 -1.58
C LEU A 43 4.22 -5.23 -1.76
N VAL A 44 3.17 -5.76 -1.16
CA VAL A 44 1.89 -5.07 -0.97
C VAL A 44 1.81 -4.64 0.48
N VAL A 45 1.65 -3.35 0.73
CA VAL A 45 1.64 -2.84 2.10
C VAL A 45 0.50 -1.84 2.29
N VAL A 46 -0.12 -1.90 3.46
CA VAL A 46 -1.07 -0.89 3.93
C VAL A 46 -0.39 -0.17 5.09
N ALA A 47 -0.01 1.08 4.88
CA ALA A 47 0.78 1.83 5.85
C ALA A 47 0.52 3.32 5.72
N PRO A 48 0.82 4.10 6.78
CA PRO A 48 0.77 5.56 6.70
C PRO A 48 1.73 6.09 5.63
N LEU A 49 1.41 7.27 5.10
CA LEU A 49 2.21 7.90 4.05
C LEU A 49 3.68 8.09 4.45
N SER A 50 3.94 8.41 5.71
CA SER A 50 5.31 8.57 6.22
C SER A 50 6.13 7.29 6.10
N VAL A 51 5.51 6.14 6.35
CA VAL A 51 6.17 4.84 6.23
C VAL A 51 6.40 4.51 4.75
N ILE A 52 5.42 4.77 3.91
CA ILE A 52 5.54 4.55 2.46
C ILE A 52 6.66 5.42 1.87
N ALA A 53 6.74 6.68 2.28
CA ALA A 53 7.81 7.58 1.84
C ALA A 53 9.19 7.03 2.20
N GLU A 54 9.34 6.48 3.39
CA GLU A 54 10.61 5.88 3.82
C GLU A 54 10.95 4.63 3.03
N LEU A 55 9.98 3.80 2.71
CA LEU A 55 10.19 2.62 1.87
C LEU A 55 10.69 3.02 0.48
N VAL A 56 10.08 4.04 -0.10
CA VAL A 56 10.47 4.55 -1.43
C VAL A 56 11.89 5.11 -1.40
N LYS A 57 12.28 5.84 -0.34
CA LYS A 57 13.65 6.33 -0.15
C LYS A 57 14.67 5.19 -0.14
N ARG A 58 14.28 4.02 0.33
CA ARG A 58 15.16 2.84 0.40
C ARG A 58 15.13 2.01 -0.88
N GLY A 59 14.50 2.52 -1.93
CA GLY A 59 14.45 1.86 -3.23
C GLY A 59 13.36 0.78 -3.34
N ILE A 60 12.47 0.69 -2.37
CA ILE A 60 11.33 -0.25 -2.42
C ILE A 60 10.15 0.49 -3.01
N LYS A 61 9.57 -0.07 -4.08
CA LYS A 61 8.40 0.49 -4.74
C LYS A 61 7.21 -0.43 -4.48
N PRO A 62 6.46 -0.21 -3.38
CA PRO A 62 5.40 -1.13 -3.01
C PRO A 62 4.19 -1.00 -3.91
N LEU A 63 3.38 -2.06 -3.94
CA LEU A 63 2.07 -2.03 -4.55
C LEU A 63 1.06 -1.53 -3.52
N TRP A 64 0.18 -0.67 -3.97
CA TRP A 64 -0.92 -0.13 -3.18
C TRP A 64 -2.24 -0.62 -3.74
N ALA A 65 -3.07 -1.18 -2.86
CA ALA A 65 -4.41 -1.62 -3.23
C ALA A 65 -5.36 -0.42 -3.24
N GLU A 66 -5.79 -0.01 -4.42
CA GLU A 66 -6.76 1.06 -4.57
C GLU A 66 -8.15 0.53 -4.27
N MET A 67 -8.82 1.16 -3.30
CA MET A 67 -10.16 0.78 -2.86
C MET A 67 -11.14 1.88 -3.22
N LYS A 68 -12.40 1.51 -3.47
CA LYS A 68 -13.47 2.44 -3.78
C LYS A 68 -14.60 2.25 -2.77
N GLN A 69 -15.12 3.34 -2.24
CA GLN A 69 -16.32 3.32 -1.40
C GLN A 69 -17.54 3.01 -2.25
N VAL A 70 -18.35 2.07 -1.82
CA VAL A 70 -19.51 1.57 -2.55
C VAL A 70 -20.68 1.35 -1.61
N ASP A 71 -21.85 1.02 -2.15
CA ASP A 71 -23.00 0.61 -1.37
C ASP A 71 -22.77 -0.78 -0.78
N VAL A 72 -23.51 -1.08 0.30
CA VAL A 72 -23.34 -2.33 1.05
C VAL A 72 -23.49 -3.57 0.16
N ASN A 73 -24.35 -3.54 -0.83
CA ASN A 73 -24.60 -4.68 -1.71
C ASN A 73 -23.48 -4.94 -2.73
N GLU A 74 -22.57 -3.98 -2.93
CA GLU A 74 -21.41 -4.13 -3.79
C GLU A 74 -20.11 -4.34 -3.01
N ALA A 75 -20.17 -4.28 -1.68
CA ALA A 75 -18.99 -4.27 -0.83
C ALA A 75 -18.30 -5.62 -0.76
N GLU A 76 -16.97 -5.58 -0.74
CA GLU A 76 -16.12 -6.72 -0.44
C GLU A 76 -15.62 -6.66 1.01
N THR A 77 -15.58 -5.47 1.60
CA THR A 77 -15.14 -5.27 2.97
C THR A 77 -15.79 -4.03 3.59
N GLU A 78 -15.72 -3.95 4.91
CA GLU A 78 -16.22 -2.82 5.69
C GLU A 78 -15.12 -2.31 6.61
N ALA A 79 -15.03 -0.98 6.74
CA ALA A 79 -14.11 -0.33 7.67
C ALA A 79 -14.74 0.97 8.17
N ALA A 80 -14.79 1.15 9.51
CA ALA A 80 -15.31 2.35 10.16
C ALA A 80 -16.73 2.73 9.69
N GLY A 81 -17.61 1.75 9.49
CA GLY A 81 -18.99 1.97 9.06
C GLY A 81 -19.15 2.29 7.58
N ARG A 82 -18.09 2.16 6.81
CA ARG A 82 -18.11 2.40 5.37
C ARG A 82 -17.80 1.11 4.62
N TYR A 83 -18.32 1.01 3.40
CA TYR A 83 -18.19 -0.18 2.56
C TYR A 83 -17.30 0.09 1.38
N TYR A 84 -16.42 -0.87 1.07
CA TYR A 84 -15.41 -0.72 0.03
C TYR A 84 -15.33 -1.95 -0.85
N LYS A 85 -14.87 -1.75 -2.08
CA LYS A 85 -14.42 -2.83 -2.94
C LYS A 85 -13.06 -2.51 -3.50
N PHE A 86 -12.31 -3.56 -3.83
CA PHE A 86 -11.02 -3.46 -4.47
C PHE A 86 -11.19 -3.04 -5.95
N VAL A 87 -10.35 -2.12 -6.42
CA VAL A 87 -10.36 -1.66 -7.81
C VAL A 87 -9.15 -2.21 -8.56
N ARG A 88 -7.95 -1.90 -8.08
CA ARG A 88 -6.70 -2.31 -8.74
C ARG A 88 -5.51 -2.14 -7.81
N PHE A 89 -4.38 -2.73 -8.20
CA PHE A 89 -3.10 -2.36 -7.61
C PHE A 89 -2.44 -1.25 -8.41
N ARG A 90 -1.77 -0.35 -7.71
CA ARG A 90 -0.95 0.70 -8.30
C ARG A 90 0.43 0.64 -7.66
N ARG A 91 1.47 0.86 -8.47
CA ARG A 91 2.84 0.91 -7.94
C ARG A 91 3.14 2.32 -7.48
N ILE A 92 3.65 2.43 -6.25
CA ILE A 92 4.10 3.71 -5.71
C ILE A 92 5.56 3.88 -6.11
N VAL A 93 5.82 4.84 -7.00
CA VAL A 93 7.16 5.09 -7.53
C VAL A 93 7.84 6.31 -6.91
N GLY A 94 7.08 7.12 -6.19
CA GLY A 94 7.59 8.30 -5.51
C GLY A 94 6.55 8.90 -4.60
N VAL A 95 7.01 9.66 -3.61
CA VAL A 95 6.16 10.44 -2.72
C VAL A 95 6.69 11.87 -2.71
N GLU A 96 5.82 12.80 -3.06
CA GLU A 96 6.17 14.21 -3.12
C GLU A 96 5.17 15.00 -2.30
N ILE A 97 5.68 15.89 -1.43
CA ILE A 97 4.87 16.82 -0.66
C ILE A 97 5.10 18.20 -1.26
N LYS A 98 4.03 18.83 -1.72
CA LYS A 98 4.09 20.19 -2.26
C LYS A 98 3.57 21.17 -1.24
N PHE A 99 4.22 22.32 -1.16
CA PHE A 99 3.85 23.38 -0.22
C PHE A 99 3.32 24.60 -0.98
N GLU A 100 2.34 25.24 -0.39
CA GLU A 100 1.86 26.55 -0.81
C GLU A 100 2.25 27.54 0.27
N GLU A 101 2.91 28.62 -0.11
CA GLU A 101 3.26 29.69 0.82
C GLU A 101 2.02 30.44 1.27
N LEU A 102 1.85 30.56 2.58
CA LEU A 102 0.73 31.27 3.17
C LEU A 102 1.23 32.55 3.83
N GLY A 103 0.70 33.70 3.39
CA GLY A 103 0.99 34.97 4.04
C GLY A 103 2.36 35.57 3.77
N GLY A 104 3.03 35.18 2.70
CA GLY A 104 4.32 35.72 2.34
C GLY A 104 5.48 35.15 3.14
N GLU A 105 6.52 35.92 3.37
CA GLU A 105 7.72 35.44 4.03
C GLU A 105 7.47 34.98 5.45
N ALA A 106 7.83 33.78 5.73
CA ALA A 106 7.89 33.27 7.07
C ALA A 106 9.13 33.87 7.72
N SER A 107 8.95 34.62 8.78
CA SER A 107 10.02 35.34 9.45
C SER A 107 10.69 34.56 10.57
N CYS A 108 10.66 33.29 10.50
CA CYS A 108 11.27 32.47 11.55
C CYS A 108 12.55 31.81 11.12
#